data_14d9986706f40c02f760a4d827c32406
#
_entry.id   14d9986706f40c02f760a4d827c32406
#
_cell.length_a   1.000
_cell.length_b   1.000
_cell.length_c   1.000
_cell.angle_alpha   90.00
_cell.angle_beta   90.00
_cell.angle_gamma   90.00
#
_symmetry.space_group_name_H-M   'P 1'
#
loop_
_entity.id
_entity.type
_entity.pdbx_description
1 polymer ?
#
loop_
_entity_poly.entity_id
_entity_poly.type
_entity_poly.pdbx_seq_one_letter_code
_entity_poly.pdbx_strand_id
1 'polypeptide(L)'
;IKQKGNTDFDILLASPALMPKVAQIAKILGPKGKMPNPKTGTVTDDPEAAKRAIISGRVEVRADEHHNLHQMIGRVSWPFEKLAVNYQALLAALPLPRLQRVTLAATMGPGIGVDLKK
;
A
#
# COMPACT_ATOMS: atom_id res chain seq x y z
N ILE A 1 -7.05 -9.38 19.89
CA ILE A 1 -6.32 -10.14 18.86
C ILE A 1 -5.75 -11.43 19.45
N LYS A 2 -4.99 -11.37 20.56
CA LYS A 2 -4.34 -12.56 21.16
C LYS A 2 -5.32 -13.64 21.63
N GLN A 3 -6.49 -13.26 22.13
CA GLN A 3 -7.50 -14.20 22.67
C GLN A 3 -8.56 -14.63 21.67
N LYS A 4 -8.92 -13.81 20.70
CA LYS A 4 -10.02 -14.09 19.74
C LYS A 4 -9.58 -14.21 18.29
N GLY A 5 -8.30 -13.98 17.96
CA GLY A 5 -7.80 -14.03 16.57
C GLY A 5 -8.48 -13.05 15.61
N ASN A 6 -9.29 -12.13 16.16
CA ASN A 6 -10.06 -11.18 15.36
C ASN A 6 -9.12 -10.13 14.72
N THR A 7 -9.15 -10.06 13.40
CA THR A 7 -8.31 -9.17 12.57
C THR A 7 -9.18 -8.33 11.62
N ASP A 8 -10.39 -7.95 12.06
CA ASP A 8 -11.36 -7.18 11.25
C ASP A 8 -11.02 -5.68 11.22
N PHE A 9 -9.75 -5.36 11.05
CA PHE A 9 -9.25 -4.00 10.83
C PHE A 9 -8.36 -4.01 9.59
N ASP A 10 -8.32 -2.92 8.86
CA ASP A 10 -7.52 -2.80 7.64
C ASP A 10 -6.08 -2.47 7.96
N ILE A 11 -5.83 -1.49 8.84
CA ILE A 11 -4.50 -1.00 9.19
C ILE A 11 -4.36 -0.96 10.70
N LEU A 12 -3.21 -1.42 11.21
CA LEU A 12 -2.83 -1.33 12.61
C LEU A 12 -1.77 -0.25 12.79
N LEU A 13 -2.07 0.74 13.62
CA LEU A 13 -1.10 1.72 14.07
C LEU A 13 -0.55 1.30 15.44
N ALA A 14 0.72 1.48 15.66
CA ALA A 14 1.37 1.17 16.92
C ALA A 14 2.39 2.23 17.31
N SER A 15 2.49 2.53 18.60
CA SER A 15 3.62 3.30 19.14
C SER A 15 4.88 2.43 19.17
N PRO A 16 6.08 3.00 18.98
CA PRO A 16 7.34 2.28 19.08
C PRO A 16 7.48 1.53 20.40
N ALA A 17 7.02 2.10 21.51
CA ALA A 17 7.05 1.48 22.85
C ALA A 17 6.24 0.18 22.94
N LEU A 18 5.20 0.03 22.11
CA LEU A 18 4.33 -1.15 22.09
C LEU A 18 4.78 -2.23 21.09
N MET A 19 5.78 -1.97 20.27
CA MET A 19 6.29 -2.91 19.28
C MET A 19 6.69 -4.28 19.85
N PRO A 20 7.33 -4.38 21.04
CA PRO A 20 7.63 -5.69 21.63
C PRO A 20 6.38 -6.53 21.92
N LYS A 21 5.28 -5.88 22.32
CA LYS A 21 3.98 -6.57 22.53
C LYS A 21 3.33 -6.99 21.21
N VAL A 22 3.44 -6.16 20.18
CA VAL A 22 2.92 -6.45 18.85
C VAL A 22 3.71 -7.59 18.19
N ALA A 23 5.01 -7.70 18.45
CA ALA A 23 5.85 -8.79 17.97
C ALA A 23 5.37 -10.17 18.42
N GLN A 24 4.75 -10.28 19.58
CA GLN A 24 4.18 -11.56 20.07
C GLN A 24 3.02 -12.08 19.19
N ILE A 25 2.33 -11.16 18.48
CA ILE A 25 1.22 -11.48 17.57
C ILE A 25 1.63 -11.38 16.09
N ALA A 26 2.91 -11.16 15.83
CA ALA A 26 3.46 -11.02 14.47
C ALA A 26 3.18 -12.26 13.60
N LYS A 27 3.19 -13.46 14.21
CA LYS A 27 2.85 -14.72 13.52
C LYS A 27 1.44 -14.72 12.92
N ILE A 28 0.51 -13.94 13.49
CA ILE A 28 -0.88 -13.82 13.01
C ILE A 28 -1.02 -12.66 12.03
N LEU A 29 -0.35 -11.54 12.30
CA LEU A 29 -0.46 -10.30 11.53
C LEU A 29 0.42 -10.29 10.27
N GLY A 30 1.58 -10.96 10.34
CA GLY A 30 2.55 -11.01 9.24
C GLY A 30 1.98 -11.60 7.95
N PRO A 31 1.42 -12.82 7.97
CA PRO A 31 0.84 -13.45 6.78
C PRO A 31 -0.33 -12.66 6.18
N LYS A 32 -1.04 -11.89 7.02
CA LYS A 32 -2.16 -11.03 6.59
C LYS A 32 -1.72 -9.66 6.09
N GLY A 33 -0.42 -9.35 6.11
CA GLY A 33 0.10 -8.05 5.68
C GLY A 33 -0.29 -6.87 6.58
N LYS A 34 -0.80 -7.13 7.80
CA LYS A 34 -1.33 -6.11 8.71
C LYS A 34 -0.36 -5.74 9.83
N MET A 35 0.90 -6.14 9.72
CA MET A 35 1.91 -5.84 10.71
C MET A 35 2.39 -4.38 10.58
N PRO A 36 2.42 -3.60 11.67
CA PRO A 36 2.97 -2.26 11.64
C PRO A 36 4.44 -2.25 11.22
N ASN A 37 4.81 -1.30 10.36
CA ASN A 37 6.16 -1.14 9.87
C ASN A 37 6.58 0.34 9.97
N PRO A 38 7.73 0.66 10.58
CA PRO A 38 8.22 2.04 10.65
C PRO A 38 8.44 2.67 9.26
N LYS A 39 8.83 1.88 8.26
CA LYS A 39 9.03 2.38 6.89
C LYS A 39 7.74 2.91 6.25
N THR A 40 6.60 2.35 6.60
CA THR A 40 5.29 2.77 6.09
C THR A 40 4.64 3.85 6.94
N GLY A 41 5.29 4.26 8.03
CA GLY A 41 4.76 5.25 8.95
C GLY A 41 3.57 4.77 9.78
N THR A 42 3.38 3.45 9.88
CA THR A 42 2.36 2.85 10.76
C THR A 42 2.86 2.64 12.19
N VAL A 43 4.17 2.85 12.42
CA VAL A 43 4.77 2.93 13.74
C VAL A 43 5.11 4.40 13.99
N THR A 44 4.34 5.07 14.82
CA THR A 44 4.47 6.50 15.12
C THR A 44 4.00 6.81 16.53
N ASP A 45 4.55 7.86 17.11
CA ASP A 45 4.11 8.38 18.41
C ASP A 45 2.84 9.23 18.27
N ASP A 46 2.59 9.79 17.06
CA ASP A 46 1.39 10.59 16.76
C ASP A 46 0.39 9.79 15.91
N PRO A 47 -0.55 9.05 16.52
CA PRO A 47 -1.52 8.24 15.79
C PRO A 47 -2.50 9.08 14.98
N GLU A 48 -2.77 10.32 15.38
CA GLU A 48 -3.67 11.21 14.63
C GLU A 48 -3.08 11.68 13.30
N ALA A 49 -1.79 12.04 13.30
CA ALA A 49 -1.10 12.43 12.08
C ALA A 49 -1.03 11.27 11.08
N ALA A 50 -0.73 10.06 11.57
CA ALA A 50 -0.75 8.86 10.75
C ALA A 50 -2.15 8.54 10.20
N LYS A 51 -3.19 8.68 11.02
CA LYS A 51 -4.59 8.51 10.58
C LYS A 51 -4.96 9.49 9.47
N ARG A 52 -4.59 10.76 9.60
CA ARG A 52 -4.82 11.78 8.56
C ARG A 52 -4.10 11.43 7.26
N ALA A 53 -2.84 11.00 7.34
CA ALA A 53 -2.06 10.58 6.18
C ALA A 53 -2.68 9.37 5.45
N ILE A 54 -3.20 8.39 6.18
CA ILE A 54 -3.88 7.23 5.62
C ILE A 54 -5.20 7.63 4.94
N ILE A 55 -5.99 8.47 5.61
CA ILE A 55 -7.26 8.98 5.06
C ILE A 55 -7.03 9.85 3.81
N SER A 56 -5.91 10.61 3.75
CA SER A 56 -5.54 11.40 2.58
C SER A 56 -5.07 10.56 1.38
N GLY A 57 -5.03 9.24 1.52
CA GLY A 57 -4.73 8.32 0.42
C GLY A 57 -3.27 7.85 0.35
N ARG A 58 -2.52 7.93 1.45
CA ARG A 58 -1.18 7.32 1.49
C ARG A 58 -1.29 5.81 1.34
N VAL A 59 -0.70 5.29 0.29
CA VAL A 59 -0.71 3.86 -0.03
C VAL A 59 0.72 3.31 0.00
N GLU A 60 0.86 2.11 0.52
CA GLU A 60 2.13 1.39 0.49
C GLU A 60 2.21 0.57 -0.80
N VAL A 61 3.28 0.78 -1.56
CA VAL A 61 3.57 -0.03 -2.76
C VAL A 61 4.62 -1.07 -2.40
N ARG A 62 4.30 -2.33 -2.62
CA ARG A 62 5.20 -3.46 -2.39
C ARG A 62 5.42 -4.23 -3.68
N ALA A 63 6.67 -4.67 -3.89
CA ALA A 63 6.97 -5.66 -4.89
C ALA A 63 6.65 -7.07 -4.37
N ASP A 64 6.16 -7.93 -5.23
CA ASP A 64 6.00 -9.36 -4.97
C ASP A 64 7.35 -10.11 -5.04
N GLU A 65 7.33 -11.44 -4.86
CA GLU A 65 8.52 -12.30 -4.94
C GLU A 65 9.16 -12.28 -6.34
N HIS A 66 8.40 -11.94 -7.36
CA HIS A 66 8.84 -11.84 -8.76
C HIS A 66 9.22 -10.41 -9.16
N HIS A 67 9.32 -9.48 -8.21
CA HIS A 67 9.62 -8.06 -8.42
C HIS A 67 8.56 -7.31 -9.25
N ASN A 68 7.33 -7.82 -9.33
CA ASN A 68 6.21 -7.11 -9.89
C ASN A 68 5.56 -6.20 -8.85
N LEU A 69 5.04 -5.07 -9.31
CA LEU A 69 4.29 -4.12 -8.50
C LEU A 69 2.82 -4.17 -8.91
N HIS A 70 1.96 -4.42 -7.94
CA HIS A 70 0.51 -4.40 -8.13
C HIS A 70 -0.09 -3.27 -7.29
N GLN A 71 -0.61 -2.25 -7.95
CA GLN A 71 -1.15 -1.08 -7.28
C GLN A 71 -2.46 -0.65 -7.91
N MET A 72 -3.49 -0.49 -7.10
CA MET A 72 -4.74 0.11 -7.52
C MET A 72 -4.58 1.64 -7.58
N ILE A 73 -4.90 2.22 -8.73
CA ILE A 73 -4.85 3.67 -8.96
C ILE A 73 -6.20 4.36 -8.85
N GLY A 74 -7.29 3.60 -8.89
CA GLY A 74 -8.64 4.14 -8.78
C GLY A 74 -9.72 3.15 -9.18
N ARG A 75 -10.90 3.65 -9.44
CA ARG A 75 -12.07 2.88 -9.90
C ARG A 75 -12.46 3.31 -11.31
N VAL A 76 -13.02 2.39 -12.07
CA VAL A 76 -13.50 2.65 -13.45
C VAL A 76 -14.55 3.76 -13.52
N SER A 77 -15.33 3.94 -12.43
CA SER A 77 -16.33 5.01 -12.31
C SER A 77 -15.74 6.41 -12.12
N TRP A 78 -14.42 6.53 -11.89
CA TRP A 78 -13.79 7.83 -11.71
C TRP A 78 -13.50 8.51 -13.05
N PRO A 79 -13.53 9.86 -13.09
CA PRO A 79 -13.16 10.60 -14.28
C PRO A 79 -11.68 10.35 -14.63
N PHE A 80 -11.40 10.36 -15.93
CA PHE A 80 -10.07 10.11 -16.47
C PHE A 80 -8.98 10.99 -15.85
N GLU A 81 -9.29 12.25 -15.61
CA GLU A 81 -8.35 13.23 -15.03
C GLU A 81 -7.81 12.78 -13.67
N LYS A 82 -8.69 12.28 -12.79
CA LYS A 82 -8.28 11.77 -11.47
C LYS A 82 -7.39 10.53 -11.60
N LEU A 83 -7.72 9.65 -12.52
CA LEU A 83 -6.91 8.45 -12.77
C LEU A 83 -5.54 8.82 -13.33
N ALA A 84 -5.48 9.80 -14.23
CA ALA A 84 -4.22 10.29 -14.80
C ALA A 84 -3.32 10.91 -13.73
N VAL A 85 -3.87 11.74 -12.84
CA VAL A 85 -3.12 12.33 -11.73
C VAL A 85 -2.55 11.25 -10.79
N ASN A 86 -3.38 10.27 -10.41
CA ASN A 86 -2.92 9.17 -9.56
C ASN A 86 -1.85 8.32 -10.24
N TYR A 87 -2.00 8.07 -11.52
CA TYR A 87 -1.01 7.35 -12.32
C TYR A 87 0.33 8.09 -12.38
N GLN A 88 0.29 9.38 -12.64
CA GLN A 88 1.51 10.22 -12.66
C GLN A 88 2.18 10.29 -11.29
N ALA A 89 1.41 10.44 -10.22
CA ALA A 89 1.92 10.42 -8.86
C ALA A 89 2.60 9.08 -8.51
N LEU A 90 2.01 7.97 -8.94
CA LEU A 90 2.61 6.63 -8.77
C LEU A 90 3.93 6.51 -9.54
N LEU A 91 3.97 6.92 -10.79
CA LEU A 91 5.20 6.90 -11.59
C LEU A 91 6.30 7.78 -11.00
N ALA A 92 5.96 8.96 -10.50
CA ALA A 92 6.92 9.87 -9.86
C ALA A 92 7.52 9.26 -8.57
N ALA A 93 6.76 8.45 -7.85
CA ALA A 93 7.24 7.77 -6.65
C ALA A 93 8.10 6.53 -6.91
N LEU A 94 8.06 5.99 -8.14
CA LEU A 94 8.78 4.78 -8.50
C LEU A 94 10.10 5.08 -9.21
N PRO A 95 11.13 4.23 -9.05
CA PRO A 95 12.40 4.37 -9.76
C PRO A 95 12.22 4.00 -11.23
N LEU A 96 11.85 4.96 -12.07
CA LEU A 96 11.60 4.79 -13.52
C LEU A 96 12.66 3.95 -14.26
N PRO A 97 13.98 4.11 -13.99
CA PRO A 97 15.01 3.32 -14.69
C PRO A 97 14.92 1.81 -14.47
N ARG A 98 14.25 1.38 -13.39
CA ARG A 98 14.08 -0.04 -13.05
C ARG A 98 12.78 -0.63 -13.59
N LEU A 99 11.85 0.22 -14.05
CA LEU A 99 10.61 -0.23 -14.64
C LEU A 99 10.84 -0.73 -16.07
N GLN A 100 10.57 -1.99 -16.30
CA GLN A 100 10.67 -2.61 -17.63
C GLN A 100 9.39 -2.45 -18.41
N ARG A 101 8.24 -2.65 -17.77
CA ARG A 101 6.93 -2.64 -18.40
C ARG A 101 5.87 -2.15 -17.41
N VAL A 102 4.94 -1.35 -17.91
CA VAL A 102 3.75 -0.95 -17.18
C VAL A 102 2.52 -1.43 -17.95
N THR A 103 1.61 -2.07 -17.23
CA THR A 103 0.36 -2.55 -17.78
C THR A 103 -0.79 -2.02 -16.95
N LEU A 104 -1.75 -1.40 -17.59
CA LEU A 104 -2.98 -0.93 -16.97
C LEU A 104 -4.10 -1.92 -17.29
N ALA A 105 -4.80 -2.38 -16.26
CA ALA A 105 -5.90 -3.32 -16.43
C ALA A 105 -7.07 -2.98 -15.50
N ALA A 106 -8.28 -3.22 -15.95
CA ALA A 106 -9.43 -3.32 -15.08
C ALA A 106 -9.49 -4.72 -14.45
N THR A 107 -10.17 -4.88 -13.31
CA THR A 107 -10.22 -6.15 -12.57
C THR A 107 -10.64 -7.35 -13.43
N MET A 108 -11.58 -7.13 -14.36
CA MET A 108 -12.09 -8.17 -15.28
C MET A 108 -11.78 -7.84 -16.73
N GLY A 109 -10.91 -6.87 -17.00
CA GLY A 109 -10.59 -6.42 -18.36
C GLY A 109 -9.23 -6.92 -18.85
N PRO A 110 -8.94 -6.72 -20.13
CA PRO A 110 -7.64 -7.03 -20.70
C PRO A 110 -6.57 -6.05 -20.15
N GLY A 111 -5.33 -6.52 -20.11
CA GLY A 111 -4.19 -5.69 -19.77
C GLY A 111 -3.72 -4.87 -20.99
N ILE A 112 -3.63 -3.57 -20.84
CA ILE A 112 -3.15 -2.63 -21.85
C ILE A 112 -1.74 -2.18 -21.47
N GLY A 113 -0.77 -2.43 -22.37
CA GLY A 113 0.59 -1.94 -22.19
C GLY A 113 0.65 -0.43 -22.32
N VAL A 114 1.34 0.22 -21.41
CA VAL A 114 1.56 1.67 -21.44
C VAL A 114 3.03 1.92 -21.74
N ASP A 115 3.30 2.71 -22.78
CA ASP A 115 4.66 3.10 -23.12
C ASP A 115 5.20 4.11 -22.11
N LEU A 116 6.33 3.74 -21.49
CA LEU A 116 7.10 4.65 -20.67
C LEU A 116 7.94 5.49 -21.62
N LYS A 117 7.55 6.71 -21.91
CA LYS A 117 8.45 7.67 -22.55
C LYS A 117 9.62 7.90 -21.59
N LYS A 118 10.76 7.32 -21.96
CA LYS A 118 12.04 7.60 -21.30
C LYS A 118 12.51 9.01 -21.61
#